data_6d667d4237811cb8cd104cd498bef64a
#
_entry.id   6d667d4237811cb8cd104cd498bef64a
#
_cell.length_a   1.000
_cell.length_b   1.000
_cell.length_c   1.000
_cell.angle_alpha   90.00
_cell.angle_beta   90.00
_cell.angle_gamma   90.00
#
_symmetry.space_group_name_H-M   'P 1'
#
loop_
_entity.id
_entity.type
_entity.pdbx_description
1 polymer ?
#
loop_
_entity_poly.entity_id
_entity_poly.type
_entity_poly.pdbx_seq_one_letter_code
_entity_poly.pdbx_strand_id
1 'polypeptide(L)'
;VSWAREHGVVVASDECYAELDRRPRAAGSREPPTTPSILDPRVTGGSHEGLLCVYSLSKQSNLAGYRGAFVAGDPVLVGQLLEVRKHAGMIVPWPVQRAMLAALSDADHVVAQKQRYAARRAPAGRGVLRPSGR
;
A
#
# COMPACT_ATOMS: atom_id res chain seq x y z
N VAL A 1 -15.58 -3.78 6.39
CA VAL A 1 -16.27 -4.08 5.09
C VAL A 1 -17.75 -4.32 5.32
N SER A 2 -18.16 -5.26 6.20
CA SER A 2 -19.59 -5.62 6.42
C SER A 2 -20.45 -4.42 6.72
N TRP A 3 -20.08 -3.62 7.71
CA TRP A 3 -20.80 -2.39 8.05
C TRP A 3 -20.98 -1.45 6.86
N ALA A 4 -19.93 -1.25 6.06
CA ALA A 4 -19.99 -0.36 4.90
C ALA A 4 -20.99 -0.86 3.85
N ARG A 5 -21.01 -2.17 3.59
CA ARG A 5 -21.99 -2.80 2.68
C ARG A 5 -23.41 -2.67 3.17
N GLU A 6 -23.65 -2.90 4.46
CA GLU A 6 -24.98 -2.75 5.07
C GLU A 6 -25.53 -1.33 4.94
N HIS A 7 -24.64 -0.32 4.87
CA HIS A 7 -25.00 1.09 4.81
C HIS A 7 -24.81 1.71 3.42
N GLY A 8 -24.45 0.92 2.39
CA GLY A 8 -24.21 1.42 1.03
C GLY A 8 -23.05 2.40 0.93
N VAL A 9 -22.02 2.26 1.78
CA VAL A 9 -20.85 3.14 1.83
C VAL A 9 -19.70 2.54 1.04
N VAL A 10 -19.11 3.30 0.11
CA VAL A 10 -17.88 2.94 -0.59
C VAL A 10 -16.69 3.12 0.37
N VAL A 11 -15.84 2.11 0.43
CA VAL A 11 -14.58 2.16 1.21
C VAL A 11 -13.39 2.28 0.28
N ALA A 12 -12.62 3.35 0.42
CA ALA A 12 -11.32 3.52 -0.23
C ALA A 12 -10.19 3.39 0.80
N SER A 13 -9.38 2.36 0.66
CA SER A 13 -8.22 2.11 1.53
C SER A 13 -6.97 2.70 0.91
N ASP A 14 -6.27 3.60 1.62
CA ASP A 14 -4.94 4.08 1.23
C ASP A 14 -3.89 3.08 1.72
N GLU A 15 -3.33 2.32 0.77
CA GLU A 15 -2.36 1.25 1.03
C GLU A 15 -0.93 1.64 0.62
N CYS A 16 -0.62 2.94 0.51
CA CYS A 16 0.72 3.44 0.13
C CYS A 16 1.87 2.91 1.00
N TYR A 17 1.57 2.48 2.23
CA TYR A 17 2.56 1.97 3.19
C TYR A 17 2.48 0.46 3.42
N ALA A 18 1.68 -0.28 2.68
CA ALA A 18 1.47 -1.72 2.89
C ALA A 18 2.80 -2.51 2.92
N GLU A 19 3.74 -2.16 2.03
CA GLU A 19 5.05 -2.80 1.97
C GLU A 19 6.02 -2.39 3.11
N LEU A 20 5.69 -1.37 3.89
CA LEU A 20 6.52 -0.92 5.00
C LEU A 20 6.07 -1.48 6.36
N ASP A 21 5.34 -2.58 6.36
CA ASP A 21 4.89 -3.28 7.55
C ASP A 21 6.09 -3.59 8.49
N ARG A 22 5.89 -3.32 9.77
CA ARG A 22 6.91 -3.41 10.82
C ARG A 22 6.73 -4.60 11.75
N ARG A 23 5.67 -5.38 11.55
CA ARG A 23 5.41 -6.52 12.42
C ARG A 23 6.59 -7.49 12.38
N PRO A 24 6.97 -8.06 13.52
CA PRO A 24 7.97 -9.10 13.53
C PRO A 24 7.45 -10.30 12.74
N ARG A 25 8.36 -10.98 12.06
CA ARG A 25 8.06 -12.24 11.39
C ARG A 25 7.51 -13.24 12.43
N ALA A 26 6.42 -13.90 12.10
CA ALA A 26 5.91 -14.97 12.95
C ALA A 26 6.96 -16.09 13.09
N ALA A 27 7.14 -16.60 14.30
CA ALA A 27 8.08 -17.68 14.53
C ALA A 27 7.76 -18.89 13.62
N GLY A 28 8.76 -19.35 12.87
CA GLY A 28 8.61 -20.45 11.91
C GLY A 28 8.07 -20.07 10.53
N SER A 29 7.61 -18.83 10.29
CA SER A 29 7.17 -18.40 8.98
C SER A 29 8.37 -18.11 8.06
N ARG A 30 8.31 -18.58 6.81
CA ARG A 30 9.28 -18.22 5.76
C ARG A 30 8.89 -16.91 5.04
N GLU A 31 7.63 -16.51 5.15
CA GLU A 31 7.12 -15.31 4.49
C GLU A 31 7.24 -14.07 5.40
N PRO A 32 7.59 -12.91 4.85
CA PRO A 32 7.55 -11.66 5.59
C PRO A 32 6.10 -11.34 6.00
N PRO A 33 5.89 -10.64 7.12
CA PRO A 33 4.55 -10.15 7.46
C PRO A 33 4.08 -9.21 6.36
N THR A 34 2.88 -9.45 5.86
CA THR A 34 2.22 -8.59 4.89
C THR A 34 1.03 -7.90 5.55
N THR A 35 0.86 -6.62 5.29
CA THR A 35 -0.37 -5.91 5.66
C THR A 35 -1.49 -6.41 4.73
N PRO A 36 -2.61 -6.91 5.25
CA PRO A 36 -3.73 -7.32 4.41
C PRO A 36 -4.23 -6.13 3.59
N SER A 37 -4.40 -6.30 2.28
CA SER A 37 -5.11 -5.33 1.45
C SER A 37 -6.60 -5.34 1.78
N ILE A 38 -7.29 -4.22 1.54
CA ILE A 38 -8.75 -4.18 1.53
C ILE A 38 -9.34 -5.17 0.52
N LEU A 39 -8.56 -5.54 -0.51
CA LEU A 39 -8.96 -6.49 -1.55
C LEU A 39 -8.61 -7.94 -1.24
N ASP A 40 -7.98 -8.23 -0.11
CA ASP A 40 -7.67 -9.60 0.31
C ASP A 40 -8.98 -10.40 0.51
N PRO A 41 -9.11 -11.60 -0.07
CA PRO A 41 -10.31 -12.43 0.10
C PRO A 41 -10.73 -12.65 1.56
N ARG A 42 -9.76 -12.70 2.48
CA ARG A 42 -10.01 -12.81 3.93
C ARG A 42 -10.69 -11.57 4.52
N VAL A 43 -10.55 -10.42 3.86
CA VAL A 43 -11.16 -9.14 4.25
C VAL A 43 -12.48 -8.93 3.52
N THR A 44 -12.50 -9.28 2.21
CA THR A 44 -13.63 -9.01 1.33
C THR A 44 -14.75 -10.04 1.40
N GLY A 45 -14.46 -11.27 1.83
CA GLY A 45 -15.36 -12.41 1.69
C GLY A 45 -15.56 -12.84 0.24
N GLY A 46 -14.60 -12.49 -0.65
CA GLY A 46 -14.59 -12.88 -2.06
C GLY A 46 -15.26 -11.91 -3.03
N SER A 47 -15.83 -10.78 -2.56
CA SER A 47 -16.40 -9.72 -3.42
C SER A 47 -15.63 -8.41 -3.22
N HIS A 48 -15.34 -7.71 -4.32
CA HIS A 48 -14.75 -6.35 -4.28
C HIS A 48 -15.80 -5.24 -4.38
N GLU A 49 -17.08 -5.57 -4.39
CA GLU A 49 -18.16 -4.60 -4.49
C GLU A 49 -18.07 -3.52 -3.40
N GLY A 50 -18.11 -2.26 -3.82
CA GLY A 50 -17.99 -1.09 -2.95
C GLY A 50 -16.57 -0.85 -2.37
N LEU A 51 -15.54 -1.58 -2.82
CA LEU A 51 -14.19 -1.49 -2.26
C LEU A 51 -13.18 -0.98 -3.29
N LEU A 52 -12.35 -0.03 -2.87
CA LEU A 52 -11.22 0.50 -3.63
C LEU A 52 -9.93 0.45 -2.81
N CYS A 53 -8.86 -0.01 -3.42
CA CYS A 53 -7.50 0.11 -2.93
C CYS A 53 -6.81 1.23 -3.70
N VAL A 54 -6.26 2.20 -2.99
CA VAL A 54 -5.42 3.26 -3.56
C VAL A 54 -3.97 2.95 -3.22
N TYR A 55 -3.14 2.77 -4.23
CA TYR A 55 -1.76 2.35 -4.06
C TYR A 55 -0.77 3.27 -4.78
N SER A 56 0.34 3.60 -4.12
CA SER A 56 1.37 4.46 -4.68
C SER A 56 2.77 3.85 -4.52
N LEU A 57 3.58 3.99 -5.54
CA LEU A 57 4.99 3.58 -5.52
C LEU A 57 5.91 4.62 -4.84
N SER A 58 5.37 5.72 -4.38
CA SER A 58 6.13 6.78 -3.71
C SER A 58 6.91 6.29 -2.50
N LYS A 59 6.36 5.32 -1.75
CA LYS A 59 6.97 4.81 -0.52
C LYS A 59 7.64 3.46 -0.72
N GLN A 60 6.96 2.54 -1.39
CA GLN A 60 7.49 1.22 -1.71
C GLN A 60 8.80 1.31 -2.49
N SER A 61 8.84 2.14 -3.54
CA SER A 61 9.92 2.17 -4.53
C SER A 61 10.68 3.51 -4.59
N ASN A 62 10.48 4.40 -3.62
CA ASN A 62 11.07 5.75 -3.59
C ASN A 62 10.76 6.60 -4.84
N LEU A 63 9.65 6.35 -5.52
CA LEU A 63 9.23 7.04 -6.75
C LEU A 63 8.31 8.23 -6.49
N ALA A 64 8.47 8.94 -5.37
CA ALA A 64 7.61 10.06 -5.00
C ALA A 64 7.60 11.18 -6.05
N GLY A 65 8.75 11.46 -6.68
CA GLY A 65 8.87 12.47 -7.74
C GLY A 65 8.13 12.13 -9.04
N TYR A 66 7.87 10.86 -9.29
CA TYR A 66 7.17 10.41 -10.50
C TYR A 66 5.66 10.63 -10.46
N ARG A 67 5.07 10.90 -9.29
CA ARG A 67 3.62 11.12 -9.14
C ARG A 67 2.77 9.98 -9.70
N GLY A 68 3.27 8.74 -9.59
CA GLY A 68 2.61 7.52 -10.07
C GLY A 68 1.86 6.81 -8.94
N ALA A 69 0.57 6.53 -9.18
CA ALA A 69 -0.30 5.76 -8.31
C ALA A 69 -1.35 5.03 -9.15
N PHE A 70 -2.03 4.05 -8.57
CA PHE A 70 -3.15 3.37 -9.22
C PHE A 70 -4.27 3.09 -8.22
N VAL A 71 -5.44 2.80 -8.75
CA VAL A 71 -6.61 2.35 -8.00
C VAL A 71 -7.03 0.99 -8.54
N ALA A 72 -7.34 0.08 -7.65
CA ALA A 72 -7.86 -1.25 -7.96
C ALA A 72 -9.07 -1.54 -7.07
N GLY A 73 -9.93 -2.50 -7.47
CA GLY A 73 -11.07 -2.91 -6.65
C GLY A 73 -12.32 -3.15 -7.48
N ASP A 74 -13.46 -2.62 -7.01
CA ASP A 74 -14.75 -2.72 -7.67
C ASP A 74 -14.67 -2.27 -9.14
N PRO A 75 -14.92 -3.14 -10.12
CA PRO A 75 -14.77 -2.80 -11.53
C PRO A 75 -15.74 -1.70 -11.99
N VAL A 76 -16.92 -1.59 -11.38
CA VAL A 76 -17.89 -0.54 -11.70
C VAL A 76 -17.36 0.82 -11.26
N LEU A 77 -16.88 0.91 -10.01
CA LEU A 77 -16.31 2.15 -9.47
C LEU A 77 -15.02 2.55 -10.21
N VAL A 78 -14.14 1.58 -10.49
CA VAL A 78 -12.91 1.84 -11.26
C VAL A 78 -13.25 2.34 -12.67
N GLY A 79 -14.26 1.76 -13.33
CA GLY A 79 -14.74 2.23 -14.62
C GLY A 79 -15.27 3.66 -14.57
N GLN A 80 -16.07 4.02 -13.58
CA GLN A 80 -16.57 5.39 -13.37
C GLN A 80 -15.44 6.39 -13.12
N LEU A 81 -14.46 6.01 -12.27
CA LEU A 81 -13.28 6.84 -12.03
C LEU A 81 -12.47 7.06 -13.31
N LEU A 82 -12.32 6.04 -14.15
CA LEU A 82 -11.61 6.14 -15.42
C LEU A 82 -12.32 7.13 -16.37
N GLU A 83 -13.66 7.08 -16.46
CA GLU A 83 -14.43 8.02 -17.27
C GLU A 83 -14.20 9.47 -16.83
N VAL A 84 -14.22 9.75 -15.54
CA VAL A 84 -13.93 11.10 -15.02
C VAL A 84 -12.48 11.49 -15.32
N ARG A 85 -11.53 10.62 -15.04
CA ARG A 85 -10.09 10.94 -15.13
C ARG A 85 -9.63 11.18 -16.56
N LYS A 86 -10.11 10.42 -17.53
CA LYS A 86 -9.71 10.62 -18.95
C LYS A 86 -10.11 12.00 -19.50
N HIS A 87 -11.13 12.63 -18.94
CA HIS A 87 -11.57 13.97 -19.31
C HIS A 87 -11.00 15.07 -18.41
N ALA A 88 -10.70 14.77 -17.15
CA ALA A 88 -10.11 15.71 -16.19
C ALA A 88 -8.59 15.89 -16.35
N GLY A 89 -7.93 15.15 -17.23
CA GLY A 89 -6.52 15.33 -17.57
C GLY A 89 -5.51 14.72 -16.63
N MET A 90 -5.88 13.95 -15.62
CA MET A 90 -4.95 13.33 -14.66
C MET A 90 -4.37 12.00 -15.19
N ILE A 91 -3.94 11.99 -16.45
CA ILE A 91 -3.35 10.81 -17.11
C ILE A 91 -1.87 10.73 -16.75
N VAL A 92 -1.44 9.56 -16.25
CA VAL A 92 -0.03 9.32 -15.96
C VAL A 92 0.77 9.22 -17.26
N PRO A 93 1.85 10.02 -17.46
CA PRO A 93 2.66 9.98 -18.66
C PRO A 93 3.27 8.60 -18.92
N TRP A 94 3.39 8.22 -20.20
CA TRP A 94 3.91 6.92 -20.61
C TRP A 94 5.25 6.53 -19.97
N PRO A 95 6.29 7.41 -19.87
CA PRO A 95 7.53 7.05 -19.21
C PRO A 95 7.34 6.70 -17.73
N VAL A 96 6.40 7.38 -17.06
CA VAL A 96 6.07 7.09 -15.65
C VAL A 96 5.38 5.73 -15.53
N GLN A 97 4.46 5.40 -16.44
CA GLN A 97 3.83 4.07 -16.46
C GLN A 97 4.86 2.96 -16.65
N ARG A 98 5.87 3.16 -17.53
CA ARG A 98 6.96 2.21 -17.72
C ARG A 98 7.81 2.04 -16.47
N ALA A 99 8.12 3.13 -15.77
CA ALA A 99 8.84 3.09 -14.49
C ALA A 99 8.03 2.36 -13.41
N MET A 100 6.72 2.61 -13.34
CA MET A 100 5.82 1.90 -12.43
C MET A 100 5.81 0.39 -12.71
N LEU A 101 5.70 -0.01 -13.98
CA LEU A 101 5.73 -1.41 -14.37
C LEU A 101 7.04 -2.08 -13.97
N ALA A 102 8.17 -1.46 -14.24
CA ALA A 102 9.48 -1.97 -13.85
C ALA A 102 9.58 -2.15 -12.32
N ALA A 103 9.15 -1.15 -11.55
CA ALA A 103 9.19 -1.20 -10.09
C ALA A 103 8.24 -2.26 -9.49
N LEU A 104 7.10 -2.53 -10.12
CA LEU A 104 6.16 -3.57 -9.68
C LEU A 104 6.61 -4.98 -10.09
N SER A 105 7.50 -5.08 -11.09
CA SER A 105 8.04 -6.36 -11.56
C SER A 105 9.29 -6.81 -10.79
N ASP A 106 9.82 -5.98 -9.91
CA ASP A 106 11.00 -6.26 -9.09
C ASP A 106 10.72 -6.02 -7.62
N ALA A 107 10.83 -7.05 -6.80
CA ALA A 107 10.65 -6.96 -5.35
C ALA A 107 11.95 -6.76 -4.57
N ASP A 108 13.11 -6.96 -5.17
CA ASP A 108 14.41 -6.97 -4.46
C ASP A 108 14.74 -5.61 -3.88
N HIS A 109 14.46 -4.52 -4.60
CA HIS A 109 14.65 -3.16 -4.11
C HIS A 109 13.76 -2.83 -2.90
N VAL A 110 12.53 -3.39 -2.84
CA VAL A 110 11.60 -3.23 -1.71
C VAL A 110 12.18 -3.93 -0.48
N VAL A 111 12.63 -5.17 -0.64
CA VAL A 111 13.26 -5.96 0.45
C VAL A 111 14.50 -5.26 0.97
N ALA A 112 15.39 -4.81 0.10
CA ALA A 112 16.61 -4.08 0.48
C ALA A 112 16.27 -2.78 1.26
N GLN A 113 15.27 -2.04 0.83
CA GLN A 113 14.84 -0.82 1.52
C GLN A 113 14.21 -1.10 2.89
N LYS A 114 13.39 -2.15 3.01
CA LYS A 114 12.85 -2.62 4.30
C LYS A 114 13.97 -2.94 5.29
N GLN A 115 15.01 -3.65 4.84
CA GLN A 115 16.17 -3.99 5.67
C GLN A 115 16.92 -2.75 6.17
N ARG A 116 17.14 -1.75 5.31
CA ARG A 116 17.76 -0.47 5.68
C ARG A 116 16.94 0.26 6.75
N TYR A 117 15.62 0.29 6.62
CA TYR A 117 14.75 0.89 7.64
C TYR A 117 14.76 0.11 8.94
N ALA A 118 14.77 -1.22 8.89
CA ALA A 118 14.88 -2.05 10.10
C ALA A 118 16.19 -1.79 10.84
N ALA A 119 17.33 -1.75 10.14
CA ALA A 119 18.64 -1.46 10.73
C ALA A 119 18.69 -0.08 11.40
N ARG A 120 18.10 0.96 10.79
CA ARG A 120 18.06 2.32 11.37
C ARG A 120 17.20 2.43 12.62
N ARG A 121 16.21 1.55 12.80
CA ARG A 121 15.31 1.54 13.97
C ARG A 121 15.85 0.77 15.16
N ALA A 122 16.72 -0.19 14.92
CA ALA A 122 17.27 -1.05 15.98
C ALA A 122 17.96 -0.25 17.12
N PRO A 123 18.67 0.86 16.90
CA PRO A 123 19.26 1.67 17.95
C PRO A 123 18.27 2.52 18.74
N ALA A 124 17.19 2.99 18.10
CA ALA A 124 16.24 3.93 18.72
C ALA A 124 15.42 3.31 19.86
N GLY A 125 15.29 1.98 19.90
CA GLY A 125 14.54 1.27 20.96
C GLY A 125 15.26 1.11 22.27
N ARG A 126 16.55 1.44 22.39
CA ARG A 126 17.34 1.28 23.64
C ARG A 126 17.71 2.59 24.34
N GLY A 127 17.33 3.75 23.83
CA GLY A 127 17.87 5.02 24.29
C GLY A 127 16.89 6.12 24.71
N VAL A 128 15.58 5.94 24.56
CA VAL A 128 14.63 7.00 24.92
C VAL A 128 13.60 6.46 25.89
N LEU A 129 13.68 6.88 27.10
CA LEU A 129 12.85 6.82 28.30
C LEU A 129 13.48 6.00 29.44
N ARG A 130 14.55 6.55 30.02
CA ARG A 130 14.69 6.48 31.46
C ARG A 130 14.02 7.72 32.03
N PRO A 131 12.90 7.64 32.78
CA PRO A 131 12.49 8.73 33.62
C PRO A 131 13.60 8.92 34.63
N SER A 132 14.25 10.09 34.62
CA SER A 132 15.11 10.52 35.74
C SER A 132 14.21 10.60 36.96
N GLY A 133 14.34 9.66 37.87
CA GLY A 133 13.77 9.76 39.19
C GLY A 133 14.40 10.94 39.93
N ARG A 134 13.58 11.82 40.44
CA ARG A 134 13.69 12.54 41.72
C ARG A 134 12.30 12.84 42.22
#